data_e587418a945cd5767a3bdd1da666d3ef
#
_entry.id   e587418a945cd5767a3bdd1da666d3ef
#
_cell.length_a   1.000
_cell.length_b   1.000
_cell.length_c   1.000
_cell.angle_alpha   90.00
_cell.angle_beta   90.00
_cell.angle_gamma   90.00
#
_symmetry.space_group_name_H-M   'P 1'
#
loop_
_entity.id
_entity.type
_entity.pdbx_description
1 polymer ?
#
loop_
_entity_poly.entity_id
_entity_poly.type
_entity_poly.pdbx_seq_one_letter_code
_entity_poly.pdbx_strand_id
1 'polypeptide(L)'
;RRIFFWGLTAGILSAAASIIYKRIYEFAYEVTYAKIINIPVLVGANLIACLAAAIGFWTCLRLLRKKGEIIFNLIFSIGSFASVILPISANLPLDVQFPEMFPLLTVPMHFFPVIAWFTIRPLFANKLFIPAN
;
A
#
# COMPACT_ATOMS: atom_id res chain seq x y z
N ARG A 1 -4.35 17.98 8.75
CA ARG A 1 -5.24 17.83 7.56
C ARG A 1 -4.46 17.39 6.32
N ARG A 2 -3.38 18.07 5.89
CA ARG A 2 -2.64 17.76 4.63
C ARG A 2 -2.08 16.34 4.57
N ILE A 3 -1.51 15.83 5.67
CA ILE A 3 -0.96 14.47 5.73
C ILE A 3 -2.05 13.41 5.51
N PHE A 4 -3.26 13.65 6.04
CA PHE A 4 -4.39 12.74 5.82
C PHE A 4 -4.88 12.77 4.36
N PHE A 5 -4.91 13.94 3.72
CA PHE A 5 -5.19 14.04 2.29
C PHE A 5 -4.14 13.32 1.46
N TRP A 6 -2.86 13.41 1.84
CA TRP A 6 -1.80 12.63 1.20
C TRP A 6 -2.06 11.13 1.35
N GLY A 7 -2.34 10.64 2.57
CA GLY A 7 -2.69 9.23 2.79
C GLY A 7 -3.91 8.77 1.99
N LEU A 8 -4.96 9.60 1.93
CA LEU A 8 -6.17 9.29 1.17
C LEU A 8 -5.89 9.20 -0.34
N THR A 9 -5.18 10.18 -0.91
CA THR A 9 -4.83 10.17 -2.34
C THR A 9 -3.89 9.02 -2.69
N ALA A 10 -2.91 8.70 -1.83
CA ALA A 10 -2.06 7.52 -1.99
C ALA A 10 -2.87 6.23 -1.97
N GLY A 11 -3.84 6.12 -1.04
CA GLY A 11 -4.71 4.95 -0.93
C GLY A 11 -5.59 4.74 -2.15
N ILE A 12 -6.17 5.81 -2.71
CA ILE A 12 -6.96 5.75 -3.94
C ILE A 12 -6.09 5.33 -5.13
N LEU A 13 -4.90 5.92 -5.28
CA LEU A 13 -3.98 5.58 -6.36
C LEU A 13 -3.49 4.13 -6.25
N SER A 14 -3.15 3.68 -5.04
CA SER A 14 -2.75 2.31 -4.76
C SER A 14 -3.87 1.31 -5.03
N ALA A 15 -5.11 1.64 -4.63
CA ALA A 15 -6.28 0.81 -4.91
C ALA A 15 -6.54 0.68 -6.42
N ALA A 16 -6.46 1.79 -7.16
CA ALA A 16 -6.60 1.78 -8.62
C ALA A 16 -5.53 0.90 -9.28
N ALA A 17 -4.25 1.05 -8.89
CA ALA A 17 -3.16 0.22 -9.38
C ALA A 17 -3.38 -1.28 -9.06
N SER A 18 -3.85 -1.59 -7.86
CA SER A 18 -4.16 -2.97 -7.44
C SER A 18 -5.29 -3.58 -8.25
N ILE A 19 -6.35 -2.81 -8.54
CA ILE A 19 -7.48 -3.29 -9.37
C ILE A 19 -7.01 -3.55 -10.81
N ILE A 20 -6.25 -2.63 -11.40
CA ILE A 20 -5.71 -2.78 -12.75
C ILE A 20 -4.81 -4.02 -12.82
N TYR A 21 -3.88 -4.16 -11.87
CA TYR A 21 -2.98 -5.30 -11.81
C TYR A 21 -3.74 -6.62 -11.65
N LYS A 22 -4.75 -6.68 -10.77
CA LYS A 22 -5.61 -7.85 -10.59
C LYS A 22 -6.30 -8.24 -11.90
N ARG A 23 -6.86 -7.27 -12.63
CA ARG A 23 -7.54 -7.53 -13.90
C ARG A 23 -6.58 -8.04 -14.98
N ILE A 24 -5.39 -7.45 -15.09
CA ILE A 24 -4.36 -7.91 -16.02
C ILE A 24 -3.91 -9.32 -15.66
N TYR A 25 -3.71 -9.60 -14.37
CA TYR A 25 -3.31 -10.91 -13.89
C TYR A 25 -4.35 -11.99 -14.20
N GLU A 26 -5.63 -11.73 -13.87
CA GLU A 26 -6.74 -12.66 -14.14
C GLU A 26 -6.89 -12.94 -15.63
N PHE A 27 -6.69 -11.92 -16.47
CA PHE A 27 -6.73 -12.08 -17.93
C PHE A 27 -5.55 -12.89 -18.48
N ALA A 28 -4.33 -12.62 -17.96
CA ALA A 28 -3.11 -13.26 -18.48
C ALA A 28 -2.97 -14.72 -18.07
N TYR A 29 -3.43 -15.08 -16.87
CA TYR A 29 -3.27 -16.44 -16.33
C TYR A 29 -4.55 -17.27 -16.31
N GLU A 30 -5.68 -16.68 -16.68
CA GLU A 30 -7.02 -17.33 -16.65
C GLU A 30 -7.41 -17.88 -15.26
N VAL A 31 -6.83 -17.32 -14.19
CA VAL A 31 -7.05 -17.74 -12.80
C VAL A 31 -7.68 -16.59 -12.03
N THR A 32 -8.70 -16.88 -11.23
CA THR A 32 -9.36 -15.89 -10.37
C THR A 32 -9.33 -16.28 -8.90
N TYR A 33 -9.01 -15.31 -8.05
CA TYR A 33 -9.06 -15.44 -6.57
C TYR A 33 -10.17 -14.56 -5.98
N ALA A 34 -11.26 -14.33 -6.73
CA ALA A 34 -12.35 -13.43 -6.33
C ALA A 34 -13.00 -13.80 -5.00
N LYS A 35 -12.98 -15.09 -4.61
CA LYS A 35 -13.47 -15.56 -3.30
C LYS A 35 -12.64 -15.04 -2.13
N ILE A 36 -11.34 -14.82 -2.34
CA ILE A 36 -10.38 -14.38 -1.30
C ILE A 36 -10.13 -12.89 -1.41
N ILE A 37 -9.85 -12.41 -2.64
CA ILE A 37 -9.53 -11.01 -2.92
C ILE A 37 -10.60 -10.44 -3.84
N ASN A 38 -11.67 -9.93 -3.23
CA ASN A 38 -12.68 -9.14 -3.95
C ASN A 38 -12.29 -7.65 -4.00
N ILE A 39 -12.93 -6.89 -4.90
CA ILE A 39 -12.62 -5.47 -5.11
C ILE A 39 -12.82 -4.63 -3.83
N PRO A 40 -13.91 -4.76 -3.05
CA PRO A 40 -14.08 -4.03 -1.81
C PRO A 40 -12.97 -4.27 -0.78
N VAL A 41 -12.56 -5.53 -0.61
CA VAL A 41 -11.45 -5.89 0.30
C VAL A 41 -10.15 -5.27 -0.17
N LEU A 42 -9.88 -5.31 -1.48
CA LEU A 42 -8.68 -4.74 -2.06
C LEU A 42 -8.61 -3.22 -1.87
N VAL A 43 -9.72 -2.52 -2.15
CA VAL A 43 -9.82 -1.06 -1.94
C VAL A 43 -9.67 -0.73 -0.46
N GLY A 44 -10.39 -1.43 0.41
CA GLY A 44 -10.32 -1.23 1.85
C GLY A 44 -8.92 -1.41 2.41
N ALA A 45 -8.23 -2.49 2.03
CA ALA A 45 -6.87 -2.77 2.47
C ALA A 45 -5.88 -1.66 2.06
N ASN A 46 -5.93 -1.19 0.82
CA ASN A 46 -5.07 -0.11 0.33
C ASN A 46 -5.34 1.22 1.04
N LEU A 47 -6.61 1.57 1.26
CA LEU A 47 -7.00 2.78 1.99
C LEU A 47 -6.54 2.73 3.44
N ILE A 48 -6.78 1.62 4.14
CA ILE A 48 -6.36 1.42 5.53
C ILE A 48 -4.84 1.50 5.64
N ALA A 49 -4.09 0.83 4.76
CA ALA A 49 -2.63 0.86 4.76
C ALA A 49 -2.09 2.29 4.60
N CYS A 50 -2.62 3.07 3.64
CA CYS A 50 -2.16 4.43 3.40
C CYS A 50 -2.62 5.42 4.48
N LEU A 51 -3.78 5.23 5.10
CA LEU A 51 -4.22 6.04 6.24
C LEU A 51 -3.39 5.72 7.50
N ALA A 52 -3.09 4.45 7.75
CA ALA A 52 -2.18 4.05 8.81
C ALA A 52 -0.77 4.63 8.59
N ALA A 53 -0.29 4.63 7.34
CA ALA A 53 0.96 5.31 6.97
C ALA A 53 0.91 6.82 7.25
N ALA A 54 -0.21 7.49 6.98
CA ALA A 54 -0.39 8.91 7.29
C ALA A 54 -0.33 9.20 8.81
N ILE A 55 -0.92 8.33 9.62
CA ILE A 55 -0.84 8.43 11.08
C ILE A 55 0.60 8.19 11.56
N GLY A 56 1.25 7.15 11.05
CA GLY A 56 2.64 6.82 11.36
C GLY A 56 3.60 7.95 10.98
N PHE A 57 3.43 8.53 9.79
CA PHE A 57 4.21 9.67 9.33
C PHE A 57 4.03 10.89 10.23
N TRP A 58 2.79 11.24 10.55
CA TRP A 58 2.49 12.33 11.48
C TRP A 58 3.14 12.11 12.85
N THR A 59 3.05 10.88 13.38
CA THR A 59 3.65 10.52 14.66
C THR A 59 5.16 10.63 14.63
N CYS A 60 5.82 10.13 13.59
CA CYS A 60 7.27 10.23 13.41
C CYS A 60 7.74 11.70 13.31
N LEU A 61 7.02 12.53 12.56
CA LEU A 61 7.33 13.97 12.49
C LEU A 61 7.20 14.66 13.85
N ARG A 62 6.18 14.29 14.62
CA ARG A 62 5.94 14.89 15.94
C ARG A 62 7.00 14.50 16.98
N LEU A 63 7.42 13.23 16.96
CA LEU A 63 8.38 12.70 17.94
C LEU A 63 9.84 12.98 17.55
N LEU A 64 10.17 12.83 16.28
CA LEU A 64 11.55 12.84 15.77
C LEU A 64 11.91 14.12 14.99
N ARG A 65 10.96 15.05 14.86
CA ARG A 65 11.14 16.35 14.19
C ARG A 65 11.78 16.19 12.81
N LYS A 66 12.96 16.82 12.56
CA LYS A 66 13.64 16.82 11.27
C LYS A 66 14.04 15.42 10.76
N LYS A 67 14.27 14.45 11.65
CA LYS A 67 14.63 13.06 11.30
C LYS A 67 13.40 12.17 11.06
N GLY A 68 12.21 12.62 11.48
CA GLY A 68 10.99 11.82 11.46
C GLY A 68 10.60 11.32 10.08
N GLU A 69 10.80 12.13 9.05
CA GLU A 69 10.49 11.75 7.67
C GLU A 69 11.39 10.61 7.17
N ILE A 70 12.69 10.71 7.38
CA ILE A 70 13.66 9.68 6.93
C ILE A 70 13.38 8.37 7.65
N ILE A 71 13.18 8.42 8.97
CA ILE A 71 12.91 7.25 9.79
C ILE A 71 11.58 6.61 9.40
N PHE A 72 10.53 7.39 9.19
CA PHE A 72 9.26 6.86 8.71
C PHE A 72 9.40 6.17 7.35
N ASN A 73 10.06 6.81 6.38
CA ASN A 73 10.24 6.26 5.05
C ASN A 73 10.98 4.92 5.09
N LEU A 74 11.99 4.82 5.95
CA LEU A 74 12.73 3.57 6.17
C LEU A 74 11.84 2.48 6.77
N ILE A 75 11.10 2.80 7.85
CA ILE A 75 10.19 1.85 8.52
C ILE A 75 9.09 1.40 7.56
N PHE A 76 8.52 2.33 6.79
CA PHE A 76 7.45 2.02 5.85
C PHE A 76 7.93 1.12 4.71
N SER A 77 9.12 1.37 4.19
CA SER A 77 9.74 0.51 3.18
C SER A 77 10.04 -0.89 3.72
N ILE A 78 10.68 -1.00 4.87
CA ILE A 78 10.97 -2.29 5.53
C ILE A 78 9.67 -3.04 5.85
N GLY A 79 8.67 -2.34 6.38
CA GLY A 79 7.35 -2.91 6.68
C GLY A 79 6.64 -3.47 5.44
N SER A 80 6.77 -2.77 4.30
CA SER A 80 6.22 -3.25 3.03
C SER A 80 6.90 -4.55 2.57
N PHE A 81 8.24 -4.64 2.66
CA PHE A 81 8.95 -5.90 2.37
C PHE A 81 8.57 -7.01 3.35
N ALA A 82 8.49 -6.71 4.64
CA ALA A 82 8.10 -7.69 5.65
C ALA A 82 6.67 -8.20 5.45
N SER A 83 5.75 -7.35 4.99
CA SER A 83 4.36 -7.73 4.75
C SER A 83 4.18 -8.77 3.63
N VAL A 84 5.18 -8.92 2.74
CA VAL A 84 5.20 -9.93 1.68
C VAL A 84 5.22 -11.37 2.24
N ILE A 85 5.70 -11.54 3.48
CA ILE A 85 5.71 -12.85 4.15
C ILE A 85 4.28 -13.37 4.31
N LEU A 86 3.29 -12.49 4.53
CA LEU A 86 1.89 -12.87 4.74
C LEU A 86 1.30 -13.67 3.56
N PRO A 87 1.31 -13.16 2.31
CA PRO A 87 0.78 -13.91 1.18
C PRO A 87 1.60 -15.15 0.83
N ILE A 88 2.92 -15.16 1.10
CA ILE A 88 3.78 -16.33 0.84
C ILE A 88 3.47 -17.45 1.84
N SER A 89 3.17 -17.12 3.09
CA SER A 89 2.86 -18.08 4.15
C SER A 89 1.37 -18.43 4.27
N ALA A 90 0.51 -17.84 3.42
CA ALA A 90 -0.92 -18.05 3.51
C ALA A 90 -1.32 -19.47 3.13
N ASN A 91 -1.99 -20.16 4.04
CA ASN A 91 -2.64 -21.44 3.76
C ASN A 91 -3.99 -21.16 3.11
N LEU A 92 -4.10 -21.46 1.82
CA LEU A 92 -5.34 -21.28 1.07
C LEU A 92 -6.29 -22.47 1.28
N PRO A 93 -7.61 -22.25 1.18
CA PRO A 93 -8.60 -23.35 1.17
C PRO A 93 -8.31 -24.36 0.08
N LEU A 94 -8.61 -25.64 0.32
CA LEU A 94 -8.34 -26.74 -0.62
C LEU A 94 -9.13 -26.66 -1.95
N ASP A 95 -10.18 -25.83 -1.99
CA ASP A 95 -11.01 -25.60 -3.17
C ASP A 95 -10.44 -24.51 -4.11
N VAL A 96 -9.31 -23.91 -3.76
CA VAL A 96 -8.65 -22.88 -4.57
C VAL A 96 -7.81 -23.53 -5.65
N GLN A 97 -8.09 -23.18 -6.90
CA GLN A 97 -7.28 -23.62 -8.04
C GLN A 97 -5.94 -22.88 -8.07
N PHE A 98 -4.86 -23.62 -8.33
CA PHE A 98 -3.50 -23.08 -8.45
C PHE A 98 -3.06 -22.21 -7.26
N PRO A 99 -3.08 -22.74 -6.02
CA PRO A 99 -2.72 -21.97 -4.83
C PRO A 99 -1.29 -21.40 -4.87
N GLU A 100 -0.38 -22.05 -5.59
CA GLU A 100 1.01 -21.62 -5.83
C GLU A 100 1.12 -20.31 -6.62
N MET A 101 0.10 -19.95 -7.39
CA MET A 101 0.07 -18.70 -8.16
C MET A 101 -0.48 -17.51 -7.34
N PHE A 102 -1.05 -17.76 -6.17
CA PHE A 102 -1.61 -16.70 -5.32
C PHE A 102 -0.57 -15.67 -4.86
N PRO A 103 0.66 -16.04 -4.45
CA PRO A 103 1.70 -15.05 -4.12
C PRO A 103 2.08 -14.17 -5.30
N LEU A 104 2.05 -14.68 -6.54
CA LEU A 104 2.37 -13.91 -7.74
C LEU A 104 1.39 -12.75 -7.95
N LEU A 105 0.12 -12.92 -7.57
CA LEU A 105 -0.88 -11.85 -7.56
C LEU A 105 -0.66 -10.90 -6.38
N THR A 106 -0.45 -11.43 -5.19
CA THR A 106 -0.57 -10.65 -3.96
C THR A 106 0.72 -9.94 -3.55
N VAL A 107 1.89 -10.52 -3.81
CA VAL A 107 3.19 -9.92 -3.47
C VAL A 107 3.37 -8.53 -4.10
N PRO A 108 3.17 -8.30 -5.41
CA PRO A 108 3.30 -6.97 -5.99
C PRO A 108 2.33 -5.95 -5.38
N MET A 109 1.12 -6.40 -5.01
CA MET A 109 0.10 -5.52 -4.41
C MET A 109 0.53 -4.93 -3.07
N HIS A 110 1.42 -5.60 -2.31
CA HIS A 110 1.94 -5.08 -1.04
C HIS A 110 2.88 -3.88 -1.22
N PHE A 111 3.42 -3.69 -2.42
CA PHE A 111 4.28 -2.54 -2.72
C PHE A 111 3.50 -1.32 -3.23
N PHE A 112 2.28 -1.48 -3.74
CA PHE A 112 1.53 -0.37 -4.31
C PHE A 112 1.26 0.77 -3.32
N PRO A 113 0.91 0.54 -2.03
CA PRO A 113 0.77 1.62 -1.05
C PRO A 113 2.04 2.44 -0.87
N VAL A 114 3.21 1.79 -0.81
CA VAL A 114 4.50 2.46 -0.66
C VAL A 114 4.87 3.23 -1.92
N ILE A 115 4.69 2.61 -3.09
CA ILE A 115 4.97 3.26 -4.37
C ILE A 115 4.07 4.49 -4.54
N ALA A 116 2.76 4.36 -4.30
CA ALA A 116 1.82 5.47 -4.38
C ALA A 116 2.18 6.60 -3.40
N TRP A 117 2.53 6.25 -2.16
CA TRP A 117 2.95 7.20 -1.14
C TRP A 117 4.14 8.05 -1.60
N PHE A 118 5.20 7.40 -2.11
CA PHE A 118 6.40 8.12 -2.56
C PHE A 118 6.19 8.88 -3.86
N THR A 119 5.40 8.35 -4.79
CA THR A 119 5.15 8.99 -6.09
C THR A 119 4.43 10.33 -5.94
N ILE A 120 3.44 10.42 -5.04
CA ILE A 120 2.69 11.66 -4.85
C ILE A 120 3.33 12.62 -3.84
N ARG A 121 4.41 12.20 -3.17
CA ARG A 121 5.12 13.00 -2.17
C ARG A 121 5.43 14.43 -2.62
N PRO A 122 5.95 14.70 -3.83
CA PRO A 122 6.29 16.06 -4.27
C PRO A 122 5.10 17.02 -4.25
N LEU A 123 3.87 16.51 -4.45
CA LEU A 123 2.66 17.32 -4.44
C LEU A 123 2.33 17.89 -3.05
N PHE A 124 2.78 17.21 -2.00
CA PHE A 124 2.47 17.55 -0.61
C PHE A 124 3.68 18.07 0.17
N ALA A 125 4.91 17.61 -0.13
CA ALA A 125 6.12 17.95 0.59
C ALA A 125 6.49 19.42 0.49
N ASN A 126 6.43 20.02 -0.68
CA ASN A 126 6.79 21.44 -0.89
C ASN A 126 5.96 22.42 -0.05
N LYS A 127 4.77 22.01 0.39
CA LYS A 127 3.87 22.84 1.22
C LYS A 127 3.97 22.53 2.73
N LEU A 128 4.66 21.45 3.10
CA LEU A 128 4.86 21.07 4.51
C LEU A 128 6.10 21.72 5.12
N PHE A 129 7.09 22.05 4.30
CA PHE A 129 8.40 22.53 4.72
C PHE A 129 8.66 24.02 4.41
N ILE A 130 7.74 24.71 3.74
CA ILE A 130 7.83 26.17 3.57
C ILE A 130 7.23 26.81 4.83
N PRO A 131 8.04 27.51 5.66
CA PRO A 131 7.50 28.31 6.75
C PRO A 131 6.55 29.36 6.13
N ALA A 132 5.37 29.52 6.68
CA ALA A 132 4.51 30.65 6.37
C ALA A 132 5.25 31.91 6.84
N ASN A 133 5.72 32.70 5.88
CA ASN A 133 6.21 34.07 6.16
C ASN A 133 5.05 34.94 6.59
#